data_0a8a7828530dc0619a48758392f72301
#
_entry.id   0a8a7828530dc0619a48758392f72301
#
_cell.length_a   1.000
_cell.length_b   1.000
_cell.length_c   1.000
_cell.angle_alpha   90.00
_cell.angle_beta   90.00
_cell.angle_gamma   90.00
#
_symmetry.space_group_name_H-M   'P 1'
#
loop_
_entity.id
_entity.type
_entity.pdbx_description
1 polymer ?
#
loop_
_entity_poly.entity_id
_entity_poly.type
_entity_poly.pdbx_seq_one_letter_code
_entity_poly.pdbx_strand_id
1 'polypeptide(L)'
;MRDSFRKIQVGDLAINYEVASYTEPWRTDEPETFLLYHGYARNMLFWEPWVPLLASDYRVLRFDARGCGETTKPLPGSGTFTFDQIASDAVGLMDKLGIDRVHWVGESSGGIMGLVVALTHPERLHTLTVCDTPFKRPENIDRTYTLGEVDRAAAFAKYGVGGWCRKTLSYRLDTSKASPELCEWYIAQMDKTPVYVAIEKGLMIGRGDLWPDLPNIKVPTFILAGEKSPIAQEEQMKAMKERMPQAKLVLLEGFRHGIHLLAPERCVKEIKEFVKLPCEGSAL
;
A
#
# COMPACT_ATOMS: atom_id res chain seq x y z
N MET A 1 7.91 13.11 -19.19
CA MET A 1 8.09 12.96 -17.73
C MET A 1 7.23 14.03 -17.10
N ARG A 2 6.36 13.74 -16.14
CA ARG A 2 5.62 14.80 -15.44
C ARG A 2 6.62 15.58 -14.60
N ASP A 3 6.62 16.91 -14.68
CA ASP A 3 7.54 17.79 -13.94
C ASP A 3 7.32 17.75 -12.41
N SER A 4 6.29 17.01 -11.94
CA SER A 4 5.93 16.86 -10.53
C SER A 4 6.72 15.80 -9.77
N PHE A 5 7.37 14.86 -10.47
CA PHE A 5 8.14 13.78 -9.84
C PHE A 5 9.53 14.28 -9.43
N ARG A 6 9.88 14.04 -8.16
CA ARG A 6 11.12 14.51 -7.55
C ARG A 6 11.86 13.35 -6.89
N LYS A 7 13.15 13.53 -6.66
CA LYS A 7 13.96 12.60 -5.84
C LYS A 7 14.52 13.32 -4.63
N ILE A 8 14.54 12.63 -3.49
CA ILE A 8 15.11 13.12 -2.25
C ILE A 8 15.91 12.02 -1.56
N GLN A 9 17.05 12.40 -0.96
CA GLN A 9 17.91 11.45 -0.25
C GLN A 9 17.37 11.15 1.14
N VAL A 10 17.09 9.87 1.41
CA VAL A 10 16.69 9.34 2.72
C VAL A 10 17.59 8.14 3.03
N GLY A 11 18.50 8.28 3.97
CA GLY A 11 19.52 7.25 4.23
C GLY A 11 20.29 6.88 2.96
N ASP A 12 20.27 5.60 2.60
CA ASP A 12 20.92 5.03 1.42
C ASP A 12 20.11 5.17 0.11
N LEU A 13 18.88 5.71 0.19
CA LEU A 13 17.96 5.77 -0.95
C LEU A 13 17.80 7.19 -1.51
N ALA A 14 17.85 7.33 -2.83
CA ALA A 14 17.21 8.43 -3.54
C ALA A 14 15.74 8.00 -3.81
N ILE A 15 14.82 8.46 -2.98
CA ILE A 15 13.40 8.12 -3.07
C ILE A 15 12.73 8.99 -4.13
N ASN A 16 12.05 8.34 -5.08
CA ASN A 16 11.20 9.01 -6.07
C ASN A 16 9.81 9.23 -5.47
N TYR A 17 9.33 10.48 -5.49
CA TYR A 17 8.08 10.87 -4.86
C TYR A 17 7.37 11.98 -5.60
N GLU A 18 6.11 12.20 -5.26
CA GLU A 18 5.31 13.36 -5.64
C GLU A 18 4.52 13.86 -4.43
N VAL A 19 4.45 15.18 -4.28
CA VAL A 19 3.47 15.86 -3.42
C VAL A 19 2.55 16.66 -4.31
N ALA A 20 1.28 16.30 -4.35
CA ALA A 20 0.24 17.05 -5.07
C ALA A 20 -0.67 17.77 -4.06
N SER A 21 -1.03 19.02 -4.36
CA SER A 21 -2.05 19.78 -3.66
C SER A 21 -2.70 20.75 -4.65
N TYR A 22 -4.02 20.75 -4.69
CA TYR A 22 -4.83 21.61 -5.56
C TYR A 22 -5.80 22.46 -4.70
N THR A 23 -5.45 22.62 -3.41
CA THR A 23 -6.21 23.46 -2.47
C THR A 23 -6.14 24.92 -2.90
N GLU A 24 -7.14 25.70 -2.51
CA GLU A 24 -7.21 27.10 -2.88
C GLU A 24 -6.00 27.90 -2.35
N PRO A 25 -5.39 28.77 -3.18
CA PRO A 25 -4.18 29.52 -2.80
C PRO A 25 -4.40 30.55 -1.68
N TRP A 26 -5.65 30.88 -1.36
CA TRP A 26 -6.03 31.77 -0.25
C TRP A 26 -6.37 31.02 1.04
N ARG A 27 -6.25 29.70 1.07
CA ARG A 27 -6.44 28.89 2.27
C ARG A 27 -5.38 29.23 3.32
N THR A 28 -5.79 29.48 4.54
CA THR A 28 -4.91 29.93 5.63
C THR A 28 -4.42 28.79 6.53
N ASP A 29 -5.11 27.65 6.50
CA ASP A 29 -4.71 26.44 7.20
C ASP A 29 -3.94 25.51 6.26
N GLU A 30 -2.90 24.84 6.77
CA GLU A 30 -2.22 23.81 6.00
C GLU A 30 -3.09 22.56 5.94
N PRO A 31 -3.35 22.04 4.71
CA PRO A 31 -4.12 20.82 4.58
C PRO A 31 -3.35 19.62 5.14
N GLU A 32 -4.06 18.73 5.83
CA GLU A 32 -3.52 17.45 6.26
C GLU A 32 -3.02 16.63 5.06
N THR A 33 -2.11 15.70 5.32
CA THR A 33 -1.46 14.92 4.26
C THR A 33 -1.95 13.47 4.24
N PHE A 34 -2.42 13.02 3.08
CA PHE A 34 -2.53 11.61 2.77
C PHE A 34 -1.19 11.07 2.26
N LEU A 35 -0.70 9.97 2.85
CA LEU A 35 0.42 9.20 2.33
C LEU A 35 -0.13 7.93 1.69
N LEU A 36 0.13 7.76 0.38
CA LEU A 36 -0.35 6.63 -0.41
C LEU A 36 0.79 5.64 -0.66
N TYR A 37 0.72 4.46 -0.02
CA TYR A 37 1.74 3.42 -0.09
C TYR A 37 1.29 2.26 -0.97
N HIS A 38 2.00 2.00 -2.06
CA HIS A 38 1.65 0.98 -3.06
C HIS A 38 1.91 -0.46 -2.58
N GLY A 39 1.29 -1.41 -3.25
CA GLY A 39 1.41 -2.83 -2.99
C GLY A 39 2.70 -3.48 -3.50
N TYR A 40 2.75 -4.79 -3.37
CA TYR A 40 3.89 -5.64 -3.72
C TYR A 40 4.32 -5.49 -5.19
N ALA A 41 5.62 -5.24 -5.41
CA ALA A 41 6.25 -5.10 -6.72
C ALA A 41 5.58 -4.05 -7.63
N ARG A 42 4.92 -3.05 -7.05
CA ARG A 42 4.28 -1.92 -7.75
C ARG A 42 5.10 -0.65 -7.58
N ASN A 43 4.51 0.47 -7.96
CA ASN A 43 5.09 1.80 -7.83
C ASN A 43 4.01 2.84 -7.54
N MET A 44 4.38 4.10 -7.34
CA MET A 44 3.44 5.16 -6.96
C MET A 44 2.39 5.49 -8.03
N LEU A 45 2.59 5.08 -9.30
CA LEU A 45 1.62 5.33 -10.37
C LEU A 45 0.30 4.57 -10.18
N PHE A 46 0.31 3.51 -9.36
CA PHE A 46 -0.92 2.80 -9.01
C PHE A 46 -1.92 3.65 -8.22
N TRP A 47 -1.47 4.79 -7.68
CA TRP A 47 -2.31 5.77 -6.99
C TRP A 47 -2.76 6.93 -7.88
N GLU A 48 -2.45 6.89 -9.18
CA GLU A 48 -2.80 7.96 -10.12
C GLU A 48 -4.27 8.36 -10.09
N PRO A 49 -5.24 7.43 -10.04
CA PRO A 49 -6.66 7.79 -9.98
C PRO A 49 -7.08 8.52 -8.69
N TRP A 50 -6.30 8.38 -7.60
CA TRP A 50 -6.62 8.95 -6.30
C TRP A 50 -6.15 10.38 -6.12
N VAL A 51 -5.09 10.77 -6.82
CA VAL A 51 -4.49 12.10 -6.68
C VAL A 51 -5.50 13.22 -6.90
N PRO A 52 -6.23 13.27 -8.03
CA PRO A 52 -7.20 14.36 -8.26
C PRO A 52 -8.38 14.32 -7.28
N LEU A 53 -8.74 13.14 -6.76
CA LEU A 53 -9.85 12.96 -5.84
C LEU A 53 -9.54 13.43 -4.40
N LEU A 54 -8.27 13.40 -4.02
CA LEU A 54 -7.81 13.80 -2.69
C LEU A 54 -7.20 15.21 -2.68
N ALA A 55 -6.47 15.57 -3.72
CA ALA A 55 -5.64 16.79 -3.75
C ALA A 55 -6.45 18.09 -3.74
N SER A 56 -7.77 18.05 -3.96
CA SER A 56 -8.67 19.21 -3.79
C SER A 56 -8.78 19.67 -2.34
N ASP A 57 -8.66 18.75 -1.38
CA ASP A 57 -8.90 19.04 0.04
C ASP A 57 -7.66 18.80 0.93
N TYR A 58 -6.74 17.96 0.47
CA TYR A 58 -5.58 17.46 1.21
C TYR A 58 -4.28 17.61 0.42
N ARG A 59 -3.15 17.54 1.09
CA ARG A 59 -1.87 17.21 0.44
C ARG A 59 -1.83 15.71 0.18
N VAL A 60 -1.31 15.29 -0.97
CA VAL A 60 -1.18 13.88 -1.35
C VAL A 60 0.29 13.56 -1.59
N LEU A 61 0.90 12.83 -0.67
CA LEU A 61 2.23 12.27 -0.81
C LEU A 61 2.12 10.83 -1.33
N ARG A 62 2.73 10.55 -2.47
CA ARG A 62 2.94 9.19 -2.96
C ARG A 62 4.40 9.01 -3.37
N PHE A 63 4.93 7.82 -3.23
CA PHE A 63 6.33 7.53 -3.52
C PHE A 63 6.55 6.09 -3.94
N ASP A 64 7.68 5.84 -4.58
CA ASP A 64 8.15 4.50 -4.89
C ASP A 64 8.91 3.94 -3.69
N ALA A 65 8.42 2.85 -3.11
CA ALA A 65 9.07 2.19 -1.99
C ALA A 65 10.44 1.60 -2.39
N ARG A 66 11.31 1.33 -1.40
CA ARG A 66 12.63 0.69 -1.55
C ARG A 66 12.65 -0.37 -2.64
N GLY A 67 13.52 -0.21 -3.63
CA GLY A 67 13.68 -1.14 -4.74
C GLY A 67 12.61 -1.10 -5.83
N CYS A 68 11.55 -0.29 -5.68
CA CYS A 68 10.46 -0.19 -6.66
C CYS A 68 10.55 1.09 -7.51
N GLY A 69 9.80 1.12 -8.62
CA GLY A 69 9.68 2.28 -9.50
C GLY A 69 11.02 2.92 -9.83
N GLU A 70 11.17 4.22 -9.58
CA GLU A 70 12.38 5.00 -9.84
C GLU A 70 13.23 5.25 -8.56
N THR A 71 12.82 4.72 -7.41
CA THR A 71 13.62 4.75 -6.19
C THR A 71 14.83 3.84 -6.31
N THR A 72 15.92 4.18 -5.61
CA THR A 72 17.17 3.40 -5.57
C THR A 72 16.91 1.91 -5.39
N LYS A 73 17.62 1.12 -6.18
CA LYS A 73 17.61 -0.35 -6.09
C LYS A 73 18.78 -0.78 -5.19
N PRO A 74 18.54 -1.20 -3.94
CA PRO A 74 19.60 -1.75 -3.09
C PRO A 74 20.28 -2.93 -3.79
N LEU A 75 21.54 -3.19 -3.45
CA LEU A 75 22.26 -4.35 -4.00
C LEU A 75 21.57 -5.66 -3.57
N PRO A 76 21.53 -6.68 -4.45
CA PRO A 76 21.06 -8.00 -4.07
C PRO A 76 21.79 -8.52 -2.83
N GLY A 77 21.03 -9.10 -1.89
CA GLY A 77 21.60 -9.64 -0.65
C GLY A 77 22.06 -8.58 0.35
N SER A 78 21.70 -7.31 0.18
CA SER A 78 22.05 -6.21 1.10
C SER A 78 21.49 -6.38 2.51
N GLY A 79 20.47 -7.25 2.69
CA GLY A 79 19.78 -7.44 3.97
C GLY A 79 18.87 -6.28 4.37
N THR A 80 18.65 -5.30 3.48
CA THR A 80 17.90 -4.07 3.79
C THR A 80 16.39 -4.19 3.57
N PHE A 81 15.89 -5.34 3.09
CA PHE A 81 14.46 -5.62 3.00
C PHE A 81 13.94 -6.21 4.31
N THR A 82 13.78 -5.34 5.31
CA THR A 82 13.15 -5.65 6.61
C THR A 82 11.97 -4.73 6.84
N PHE A 83 11.04 -5.11 7.72
CA PHE A 83 9.91 -4.26 8.08
C PHE A 83 10.39 -2.93 8.68
N ASP A 84 11.34 -2.98 9.60
CA ASP A 84 11.90 -1.79 10.27
C ASP A 84 12.54 -0.82 9.27
N GLN A 85 13.35 -1.35 8.34
CA GLN A 85 14.00 -0.50 7.35
C GLN A 85 12.98 0.16 6.41
N ILE A 86 11.96 -0.58 5.96
CA ILE A 86 10.94 -0.04 5.05
C ILE A 86 10.03 0.96 5.76
N ALA A 87 9.72 0.74 7.04
CA ALA A 87 9.01 1.72 7.86
C ALA A 87 9.86 3.00 8.06
N SER A 88 11.15 2.84 8.37
CA SER A 88 12.09 3.95 8.52
C SER A 88 12.26 4.76 7.23
N ASP A 89 12.23 4.13 6.06
CA ASP A 89 12.26 4.84 4.77
C ASP A 89 11.08 5.80 4.61
N ALA A 90 9.87 5.34 4.95
CA ALA A 90 8.67 6.16 4.84
C ALA A 90 8.67 7.31 5.87
N VAL A 91 9.02 7.02 7.13
CA VAL A 91 9.15 8.03 8.18
C VAL A 91 10.24 9.04 7.84
N GLY A 92 11.40 8.58 7.38
CA GLY A 92 12.49 9.45 6.95
C GLY A 92 12.14 10.33 5.74
N LEU A 93 11.29 9.84 4.83
CA LEU A 93 10.74 10.67 3.76
C LEU A 93 9.84 11.77 4.32
N MET A 94 8.96 11.44 5.26
CA MET A 94 8.12 12.42 5.94
C MET A 94 8.96 13.51 6.63
N ASP A 95 10.02 13.11 7.35
CA ASP A 95 10.95 14.04 8.03
C ASP A 95 11.63 15.00 7.05
N LYS A 96 12.13 14.47 5.92
CA LYS A 96 12.75 15.28 4.87
C LYS A 96 11.80 16.28 4.20
N LEU A 97 10.50 15.99 4.21
CA LEU A 97 9.46 16.84 3.64
C LEU A 97 8.78 17.74 4.69
N GLY A 98 9.21 17.68 5.96
CA GLY A 98 8.62 18.45 7.05
C GLY A 98 7.17 18.04 7.35
N ILE A 99 6.80 16.77 7.13
CA ILE A 99 5.46 16.22 7.37
C ILE A 99 5.50 15.49 8.71
N ASP A 100 4.82 16.03 9.70
CA ASP A 100 4.79 15.46 11.05
C ASP A 100 3.91 14.20 11.10
N ARG A 101 2.66 14.31 10.62
CA ARG A 101 1.68 13.23 10.66
C ARG A 101 0.95 13.08 9.34
N VAL A 102 0.47 11.86 9.05
CA VAL A 102 -0.26 11.56 7.82
C VAL A 102 -1.52 10.71 8.07
N HIS A 103 -2.48 10.81 7.16
CA HIS A 103 -3.44 9.75 6.92
C HIS A 103 -2.78 8.71 6.01
N TRP A 104 -2.34 7.60 6.58
CA TRP A 104 -1.73 6.51 5.79
C TRP A 104 -2.79 5.72 5.06
N VAL A 105 -2.60 5.54 3.76
CA VAL A 105 -3.38 4.60 2.95
C VAL A 105 -2.44 3.63 2.29
N GLY A 106 -2.52 2.37 2.67
CA GLY A 106 -1.69 1.31 2.10
C GLY A 106 -2.53 0.24 1.41
N GLU A 107 -2.18 -0.10 0.18
CA GLU A 107 -2.86 -1.17 -0.54
C GLU A 107 -2.04 -2.45 -0.45
N SER A 108 -2.71 -3.59 -0.15
CA SER A 108 -2.09 -4.91 -0.08
C SER A 108 -0.86 -4.89 0.86
N SER A 109 0.34 -5.17 0.39
CA SER A 109 1.55 -5.08 1.22
C SER A 109 1.86 -3.66 1.73
N GLY A 110 1.35 -2.63 1.07
CA GLY A 110 1.45 -1.24 1.56
C GLY A 110 0.65 -1.02 2.85
N GLY A 111 -0.48 -1.74 3.00
CA GLY A 111 -1.22 -1.75 4.25
C GLY A 111 -0.51 -2.54 5.36
N ILE A 112 0.21 -3.63 5.02
CA ILE A 112 1.09 -4.31 5.98
C ILE A 112 2.14 -3.33 6.52
N MET A 113 2.76 -2.52 5.66
CA MET A 113 3.70 -1.47 6.10
C MET A 113 3.04 -0.43 6.98
N GLY A 114 1.79 -0.05 6.68
CA GLY A 114 1.00 0.84 7.54
C GLY A 114 0.73 0.25 8.92
N LEU A 115 0.45 -1.05 9.03
CA LEU A 115 0.32 -1.75 10.32
C LEU A 115 1.66 -1.72 11.10
N VAL A 116 2.78 -1.94 10.41
CA VAL A 116 4.12 -1.84 11.04
C VAL A 116 4.37 -0.43 11.57
N VAL A 117 4.11 0.62 10.76
CA VAL A 117 4.28 2.01 11.19
C VAL A 117 3.33 2.35 12.36
N ALA A 118 2.10 1.84 12.34
CA ALA A 118 1.16 2.04 13.45
C ALA A 118 1.60 1.38 14.76
N LEU A 119 2.43 0.34 14.69
CA LEU A 119 3.02 -0.33 15.87
C LEU A 119 4.30 0.36 16.35
N THR A 120 5.13 0.87 15.43
CA THR A 120 6.48 1.39 15.74
C THR A 120 6.54 2.91 15.84
N HIS A 121 5.67 3.63 15.12
CA HIS A 121 5.62 5.09 15.03
C HIS A 121 4.16 5.60 15.03
N PRO A 122 3.32 5.20 16.00
CA PRO A 122 1.90 5.58 16.02
C PRO A 122 1.67 7.09 16.02
N GLU A 123 2.59 7.85 16.61
CA GLU A 123 2.58 9.33 16.66
C GLU A 123 2.68 9.99 15.28
N ARG A 124 3.15 9.27 14.26
CA ARG A 124 3.28 9.76 12.89
C ARG A 124 2.00 9.59 12.06
N LEU A 125 0.96 9.02 12.64
CA LEU A 125 -0.30 8.75 11.96
C LEU A 125 -1.46 9.53 12.56
N HIS A 126 -2.26 10.18 11.72
CA HIS A 126 -3.61 10.62 12.08
C HIS A 126 -4.57 9.43 12.02
N THR A 127 -4.53 8.70 10.91
CA THR A 127 -5.32 7.48 10.68
C THR A 127 -4.53 6.48 9.86
N LEU A 128 -4.91 5.21 9.94
CA LEU A 128 -4.43 4.13 9.10
C LEU A 128 -5.59 3.57 8.27
N THR A 129 -5.44 3.54 6.95
CA THR A 129 -6.32 2.76 6.05
C THR A 129 -5.55 1.60 5.46
N VAL A 130 -6.05 0.38 5.69
CA VAL A 130 -5.58 -0.85 5.06
C VAL A 130 -6.55 -1.24 3.95
N CYS A 131 -6.12 -1.09 2.70
CA CYS A 131 -6.92 -1.33 1.50
C CYS A 131 -6.55 -2.68 0.88
N ASP A 132 -7.50 -3.61 0.75
CA ASP A 132 -7.26 -4.97 0.24
C ASP A 132 -6.03 -5.66 0.89
N THR A 133 -5.81 -5.46 2.19
CA THR A 133 -4.59 -5.86 2.91
C THR A 133 -4.82 -7.14 3.71
N PRO A 134 -4.18 -8.27 3.35
CA PRO A 134 -4.18 -9.44 4.21
C PRO A 134 -3.21 -9.24 5.38
N PHE A 135 -3.54 -9.71 6.57
CA PHE A 135 -2.57 -9.83 7.66
C PHE A 135 -1.75 -11.12 7.54
N LYS A 136 -2.30 -12.14 6.91
CA LYS A 136 -1.64 -13.40 6.58
C LYS A 136 -2.02 -13.81 5.16
N ARG A 137 -1.03 -14.23 4.39
CA ARG A 137 -1.30 -14.72 3.04
C ARG A 137 -2.06 -16.04 3.09
N PRO A 138 -3.18 -16.22 2.35
CA PRO A 138 -3.88 -17.48 2.26
C PRO A 138 -2.99 -18.59 1.66
N GLU A 139 -3.02 -19.79 2.20
CA GLU A 139 -2.16 -20.91 1.77
C GLU A 139 -2.36 -21.32 0.30
N ASN A 140 -3.61 -21.28 -0.17
CA ASN A 140 -3.92 -21.58 -1.56
C ASN A 140 -3.28 -20.57 -2.53
N ILE A 141 -3.09 -19.33 -2.09
CA ILE A 141 -2.41 -18.28 -2.88
C ILE A 141 -0.91 -18.57 -2.98
N ASP A 142 -0.29 -19.07 -1.92
CA ASP A 142 1.12 -19.45 -1.97
C ASP A 142 1.39 -20.50 -3.03
N ARG A 143 0.57 -21.53 -3.10
CA ARG A 143 0.65 -22.56 -4.15
C ARG A 143 0.45 -21.99 -5.55
N THR A 144 -0.53 -21.11 -5.70
CA THR A 144 -0.78 -20.42 -7.00
C THR A 144 0.43 -19.59 -7.43
N TYR A 145 1.08 -18.94 -6.49
CA TYR A 145 2.19 -18.02 -6.78
C TYR A 145 3.50 -18.73 -7.13
N THR A 146 3.63 -20.01 -6.86
CA THR A 146 4.77 -20.82 -7.35
C THR A 146 4.65 -21.16 -8.82
N LEU A 147 3.46 -21.12 -9.41
CA LEU A 147 3.18 -21.49 -10.81
C LEU A 147 3.69 -22.91 -11.15
N GLY A 148 3.68 -23.82 -10.18
CA GLY A 148 4.17 -25.19 -10.33
C GLY A 148 5.68 -25.37 -10.11
N GLU A 149 6.41 -24.30 -9.83
CA GLU A 149 7.82 -24.35 -9.46
C GLU A 149 7.99 -24.71 -7.96
N VAL A 150 9.22 -25.02 -7.56
CA VAL A 150 9.56 -25.40 -6.18
C VAL A 150 9.20 -24.33 -5.16
N ASP A 151 9.35 -23.06 -5.56
CA ASP A 151 8.96 -21.90 -4.77
C ASP A 151 8.71 -20.69 -5.67
N ARG A 152 8.35 -19.55 -5.06
CA ARG A 152 8.07 -18.32 -5.78
C ARG A 152 9.34 -17.68 -6.37
N ALA A 153 10.51 -17.88 -5.76
CA ALA A 153 11.77 -17.37 -6.30
C ALA A 153 12.10 -18.07 -7.62
N ALA A 154 11.92 -19.40 -7.70
CA ALA A 154 12.05 -20.14 -8.95
C ALA A 154 11.04 -19.70 -10.01
N ALA A 155 9.80 -19.39 -9.61
CA ALA A 155 8.80 -18.83 -10.53
C ALA A 155 9.23 -17.45 -11.08
N PHE A 156 9.76 -16.56 -10.27
CA PHE A 156 10.30 -15.28 -10.73
C PHE A 156 11.53 -15.44 -11.63
N ALA A 157 12.43 -16.36 -11.28
CA ALA A 157 13.61 -16.63 -12.11
C ALA A 157 13.22 -17.14 -13.51
N LYS A 158 12.17 -17.97 -13.59
CA LYS A 158 11.70 -18.56 -14.85
C LYS A 158 10.87 -17.59 -15.70
N TYR A 159 9.98 -16.84 -15.09
CA TYR A 159 8.97 -16.04 -15.82
C TYR A 159 9.24 -14.54 -15.81
N GLY A 160 10.19 -14.06 -15.01
CA GLY A 160 10.31 -12.63 -14.70
C GLY A 160 9.14 -12.12 -13.86
N VAL A 161 9.19 -10.85 -13.43
CA VAL A 161 8.11 -10.25 -12.64
C VAL A 161 6.86 -10.03 -13.49
N GLY A 162 7.01 -9.53 -14.72
CA GLY A 162 5.90 -9.30 -15.64
C GLY A 162 5.19 -10.58 -16.06
N GLY A 163 5.96 -11.61 -16.45
CA GLY A 163 5.40 -12.91 -16.84
C GLY A 163 4.70 -13.62 -15.68
N TRP A 164 5.28 -13.55 -14.48
CA TRP A 164 4.65 -14.04 -13.27
C TRP A 164 3.37 -13.25 -12.93
N CYS A 165 3.40 -11.91 -13.07
CA CYS A 165 2.23 -11.08 -12.89
C CYS A 165 1.11 -11.48 -13.84
N ARG A 166 1.39 -11.63 -15.13
CA ARG A 166 0.40 -12.03 -16.16
C ARG A 166 -0.31 -13.34 -15.78
N LYS A 167 0.45 -14.33 -15.31
CA LYS A 167 -0.09 -15.65 -14.94
C LYS A 167 -0.90 -15.62 -13.62
N THR A 168 -0.70 -14.61 -12.79
CA THR A 168 -1.36 -14.47 -11.48
C THR A 168 -2.25 -13.23 -11.35
N LEU A 169 -2.51 -12.53 -12.45
CA LEU A 169 -3.17 -11.22 -12.45
C LEU A 169 -4.57 -11.28 -11.82
N SER A 170 -5.37 -12.29 -12.13
CA SER A 170 -6.74 -12.45 -11.62
C SER A 170 -6.85 -12.54 -10.09
N TYR A 171 -5.74 -12.80 -9.40
CA TYR A 171 -5.69 -12.75 -7.93
C TYR A 171 -5.41 -11.35 -7.40
N ARG A 172 -4.84 -10.44 -8.23
CA ARG A 172 -4.39 -9.10 -7.83
C ARG A 172 -5.25 -7.98 -8.39
N LEU A 173 -6.04 -8.29 -9.38
CA LEU A 173 -6.94 -7.37 -10.06
C LEU A 173 -8.17 -8.17 -10.49
N ASP A 174 -9.34 -7.62 -10.27
CA ASP A 174 -10.56 -8.21 -10.84
C ASP A 174 -10.59 -8.00 -12.35
N THR A 175 -10.05 -8.97 -13.08
CA THR A 175 -9.94 -8.91 -14.53
C THR A 175 -11.29 -8.96 -15.25
N SER A 176 -12.38 -9.29 -14.54
CA SER A 176 -13.74 -9.21 -15.10
C SER A 176 -14.27 -7.77 -15.16
N LYS A 177 -13.67 -6.85 -14.40
CA LYS A 177 -14.04 -5.43 -14.32
C LYS A 177 -12.96 -4.51 -14.91
N ALA A 178 -11.75 -5.02 -15.11
CA ALA A 178 -10.63 -4.27 -15.66
C ALA A 178 -10.65 -4.30 -17.18
N SER A 179 -10.32 -3.16 -17.84
CA SER A 179 -10.09 -3.17 -19.28
C SER A 179 -8.81 -3.91 -19.64
N PRO A 180 -8.69 -4.41 -20.89
CA PRO A 180 -7.45 -5.02 -21.37
C PRO A 180 -6.24 -4.08 -21.23
N GLU A 181 -6.43 -2.77 -21.48
CA GLU A 181 -5.38 -1.77 -21.38
C GLU A 181 -4.90 -1.60 -19.92
N LEU A 182 -5.82 -1.62 -18.94
CA LEU A 182 -5.47 -1.60 -17.53
C LEU A 182 -4.69 -2.86 -17.13
N CYS A 183 -5.10 -4.03 -17.64
CA CYS A 183 -4.39 -5.28 -17.38
C CYS A 183 -2.94 -5.24 -17.91
N GLU A 184 -2.74 -4.81 -19.16
CA GLU A 184 -1.41 -4.70 -19.76
C GLU A 184 -0.55 -3.63 -19.08
N TRP A 185 -1.12 -2.47 -18.77
CA TRP A 185 -0.45 -1.43 -18.00
C TRP A 185 0.01 -1.94 -16.62
N TYR A 186 -0.87 -2.65 -15.91
CA TYR A 186 -0.57 -3.23 -14.60
C TYR A 186 0.64 -4.16 -14.66
N ILE A 187 0.65 -5.07 -15.65
CA ILE A 187 1.74 -6.02 -15.88
C ILE A 187 3.04 -5.27 -16.20
N ALA A 188 2.98 -4.30 -17.10
CA ALA A 188 4.15 -3.50 -17.52
C ALA A 188 4.72 -2.68 -16.34
N GLN A 189 3.88 -2.15 -15.43
CA GLN A 189 4.38 -1.45 -14.25
C GLN A 189 5.05 -2.41 -13.25
N MET A 190 4.50 -3.60 -13.04
CA MET A 190 5.12 -4.59 -12.17
C MET A 190 6.46 -5.09 -12.71
N ASP A 191 6.57 -5.24 -14.03
CA ASP A 191 7.79 -5.72 -14.71
C ASP A 191 9.00 -4.78 -14.53
N LYS A 192 8.78 -3.51 -14.15
CA LYS A 192 9.85 -2.57 -13.78
C LYS A 192 10.56 -2.94 -12.47
N THR A 193 9.98 -3.81 -11.66
CA THR A 193 10.59 -4.25 -10.39
C THR A 193 11.59 -5.36 -10.68
N PRO A 194 12.89 -5.21 -10.29
CA PRO A 194 13.88 -6.26 -10.47
C PRO A 194 13.48 -7.57 -9.78
N VAL A 195 13.80 -8.70 -10.39
CA VAL A 195 13.46 -10.04 -9.88
C VAL A 195 13.94 -10.23 -8.44
N TYR A 196 15.19 -9.86 -8.12
CA TYR A 196 15.70 -10.00 -6.75
C TYR A 196 14.93 -9.16 -5.73
N VAL A 197 14.49 -7.94 -6.10
CA VAL A 197 13.67 -7.10 -5.23
C VAL A 197 12.32 -7.78 -4.95
N ALA A 198 11.70 -8.33 -5.99
CA ALA A 198 10.46 -9.09 -5.82
C ALA A 198 10.65 -10.30 -4.90
N ILE A 199 11.76 -11.04 -5.04
CA ILE A 199 12.09 -12.18 -4.18
C ILE A 199 12.29 -11.73 -2.73
N GLU A 200 13.18 -10.77 -2.47
CA GLU A 200 13.54 -10.33 -1.11
C GLU A 200 12.35 -9.72 -0.37
N LYS A 201 11.57 -8.85 -1.04
CA LYS A 201 10.30 -8.33 -0.46
C LYS A 201 9.28 -9.44 -0.20
N GLY A 202 9.20 -10.41 -1.10
CA GLY A 202 8.31 -11.56 -0.94
C GLY A 202 8.68 -12.44 0.25
N LEU A 203 9.96 -12.64 0.50
CA LEU A 203 10.48 -13.37 1.65
C LEU A 203 10.24 -12.59 2.95
N MET A 204 10.47 -11.29 2.96
CA MET A 204 10.19 -10.42 4.11
C MET A 204 8.71 -10.53 4.53
N ILE A 205 7.79 -10.31 3.58
CA ILE A 205 6.35 -10.37 3.85
C ILE A 205 5.93 -11.78 4.28
N GLY A 206 6.53 -12.82 3.70
CA GLY A 206 6.18 -14.21 4.01
C GLY A 206 6.63 -14.67 5.41
N ARG A 207 7.64 -14.01 5.99
CA ARG A 207 8.15 -14.29 7.33
C ARG A 207 7.45 -13.47 8.43
N GLY A 208 6.79 -12.39 8.04
CA GLY A 208 6.10 -11.53 8.99
C GLY A 208 4.77 -12.11 9.46
N ASP A 209 4.54 -12.06 10.76
CA ASP A 209 3.24 -12.35 11.37
C ASP A 209 2.89 -11.18 12.30
N LEU A 210 1.97 -10.33 11.84
CA LEU A 210 1.48 -9.18 12.62
C LEU A 210 0.22 -9.53 13.44
N TRP A 211 -0.28 -10.76 13.31
CA TRP A 211 -1.51 -11.16 13.97
C TRP A 211 -1.49 -11.00 15.50
N PRO A 212 -0.42 -11.40 16.22
CA PRO A 212 -0.34 -11.21 17.67
C PRO A 212 -0.39 -9.74 18.09
N ASP A 213 0.13 -8.83 17.25
CA ASP A 213 0.34 -7.42 17.57
C ASP A 213 -0.83 -6.51 17.19
N LEU A 214 -1.78 -6.98 16.39
CA LEU A 214 -2.95 -6.18 15.97
C LEU A 214 -3.68 -5.48 17.13
N PRO A 215 -3.89 -6.11 18.33
CA PRO A 215 -4.54 -5.45 19.46
C PRO A 215 -3.76 -4.27 20.04
N ASN A 216 -2.46 -4.16 19.74
CA ASN A 216 -1.59 -3.08 20.20
C ASN A 216 -1.73 -1.81 19.36
N ILE A 217 -2.31 -1.90 18.16
CA ILE A 217 -2.58 -0.75 17.29
C ILE A 217 -3.71 0.08 17.92
N LYS A 218 -3.40 1.35 18.24
CA LYS A 218 -4.34 2.32 18.83
C LYS A 218 -4.75 3.41 17.86
N VAL A 219 -4.03 3.54 16.75
CA VAL A 219 -4.35 4.50 15.68
C VAL A 219 -5.75 4.20 15.13
N PRO A 220 -6.59 5.22 14.91
CA PRO A 220 -7.88 5.04 14.23
C PRO A 220 -7.66 4.35 12.90
N THR A 221 -8.25 3.16 12.73
CA THR A 221 -7.96 2.28 11.60
C THR A 221 -9.20 2.02 10.75
N PHE A 222 -9.04 2.11 9.44
CA PHE A 222 -10.06 1.78 8.44
C PHE A 222 -9.63 0.56 7.63
N ILE A 223 -10.43 -0.49 7.66
CA ILE A 223 -10.25 -1.71 6.87
C ILE A 223 -11.20 -1.62 5.70
N LEU A 224 -10.65 -1.53 4.49
CA LEU A 224 -11.41 -1.41 3.25
C LEU A 224 -10.99 -2.53 2.29
N ALA A 225 -11.91 -3.36 1.85
CA ALA A 225 -11.58 -4.46 0.95
C ALA A 225 -12.73 -4.81 0.00
N GLY A 226 -12.38 -5.46 -1.11
CA GLY A 226 -13.38 -6.11 -1.96
C GLY A 226 -13.96 -7.34 -1.26
N GLU A 227 -15.29 -7.45 -1.20
CA GLU A 227 -16.01 -8.57 -0.57
C GLU A 227 -15.51 -9.94 -1.05
N LYS A 228 -15.20 -10.05 -2.34
CA LYS A 228 -14.77 -11.31 -2.99
C LYS A 228 -13.26 -11.37 -3.25
N SER A 229 -12.47 -10.59 -2.50
CA SER A 229 -11.02 -10.60 -2.66
C SER A 229 -10.44 -11.99 -2.32
N PRO A 230 -9.69 -12.63 -3.23
CA PRO A 230 -9.07 -13.92 -2.93
C PRO A 230 -7.84 -13.79 -2.04
N ILE A 231 -7.32 -12.57 -1.85
CA ILE A 231 -6.11 -12.29 -1.04
C ILE A 231 -6.51 -11.72 0.31
N ALA A 232 -7.26 -10.62 0.33
CA ALA A 232 -7.82 -10.01 1.54
C ALA A 232 -9.22 -10.60 1.77
N GLN A 233 -9.27 -11.87 2.15
CA GLN A 233 -10.51 -12.63 2.29
C GLN A 233 -11.41 -12.00 3.36
N GLU A 234 -12.72 -12.04 3.16
CA GLU A 234 -13.70 -11.45 4.06
C GLU A 234 -13.53 -11.91 5.50
N GLU A 235 -13.29 -13.20 5.71
CA GLU A 235 -13.07 -13.78 7.04
C GLU A 235 -11.84 -13.17 7.71
N GLN A 236 -10.76 -12.93 6.95
CA GLN A 236 -9.56 -12.27 7.48
C GLN A 236 -9.85 -10.81 7.84
N MET A 237 -10.63 -10.10 7.04
CA MET A 237 -11.00 -8.70 7.31
C MET A 237 -11.86 -8.59 8.57
N LYS A 238 -12.81 -9.48 8.74
CA LYS A 238 -13.63 -9.58 9.96
C LYS A 238 -12.76 -9.91 11.19
N ALA A 239 -11.88 -10.90 11.08
CA ALA A 239 -10.97 -11.27 12.15
C ALA A 239 -10.01 -10.12 12.52
N MET A 240 -9.51 -9.37 11.53
CA MET A 240 -8.71 -8.16 11.77
C MET A 240 -9.51 -7.11 12.54
N LYS A 241 -10.78 -6.87 12.19
CA LYS A 241 -11.69 -5.97 12.91
C LYS A 241 -11.93 -6.42 14.35
N GLU A 242 -12.10 -7.72 14.58
CA GLU A 242 -12.27 -8.27 15.94
C GLU A 242 -11.04 -8.02 16.82
N ARG A 243 -9.84 -8.11 16.24
CA ARG A 243 -8.55 -7.86 16.93
C ARG A 243 -8.28 -6.37 17.15
N MET A 244 -8.88 -5.51 16.35
CA MET A 244 -8.80 -4.03 16.45
C MET A 244 -10.22 -3.45 16.60
N PRO A 245 -10.83 -3.49 17.81
CA PRO A 245 -12.23 -3.09 18.00
C PRO A 245 -12.54 -1.65 17.57
N GLN A 246 -11.56 -0.75 17.63
CA GLN A 246 -11.67 0.64 17.18
C GLN A 246 -11.67 0.79 15.65
N ALA A 247 -11.27 -0.25 14.89
CA ALA A 247 -11.25 -0.15 13.44
C ALA A 247 -12.67 -0.13 12.85
N LYS A 248 -12.88 0.62 11.78
CA LYS A 248 -14.09 0.52 10.93
C LYS A 248 -13.81 -0.47 9.80
N LEU A 249 -14.74 -1.34 9.47
CA LEU A 249 -14.66 -2.26 8.34
C LEU A 249 -15.72 -1.92 7.31
N VAL A 250 -15.29 -1.79 6.05
CA VAL A 250 -16.18 -1.71 4.88
C VAL A 250 -15.73 -2.73 3.84
N LEU A 251 -16.66 -3.57 3.40
CA LEU A 251 -16.49 -4.48 2.28
C LEU A 251 -17.24 -3.94 1.07
N LEU A 252 -16.54 -3.75 -0.04
CA LEU A 252 -17.16 -3.32 -1.29
C LEU A 252 -17.81 -4.51 -1.98
N GLU A 253 -19.15 -4.54 -1.94
CA GLU A 253 -19.96 -5.61 -2.50
C GLU A 253 -19.67 -5.84 -3.99
N GLY A 254 -19.51 -7.11 -4.37
CA GLY A 254 -19.28 -7.55 -5.74
C GLY A 254 -17.89 -7.23 -6.31
N PHE A 255 -16.96 -6.68 -5.51
CA PHE A 255 -15.57 -6.46 -5.91
C PHE A 255 -14.65 -7.58 -5.41
N ARG A 256 -13.66 -7.90 -6.24
CA ARG A 256 -12.50 -8.73 -5.88
C ARG A 256 -11.34 -7.84 -5.44
N HIS A 257 -10.09 -8.33 -5.55
CA HIS A 257 -8.89 -7.56 -5.24
C HIS A 257 -8.64 -6.44 -6.26
N GLY A 258 -8.01 -5.33 -5.83
CA GLY A 258 -7.64 -4.20 -6.69
C GLY A 258 -8.68 -3.08 -6.74
N ILE A 259 -9.49 -2.94 -5.68
CA ILE A 259 -10.54 -1.91 -5.58
C ILE A 259 -10.01 -0.49 -5.74
N HIS A 260 -8.75 -0.23 -5.35
CA HIS A 260 -8.12 1.09 -5.48
C HIS A 260 -7.98 1.55 -6.95
N LEU A 261 -7.92 0.62 -7.90
CA LEU A 261 -7.91 0.92 -9.34
C LEU A 261 -9.31 0.85 -9.97
N LEU A 262 -10.17 -0.03 -9.44
CA LEU A 262 -11.45 -0.35 -10.07
C LEU A 262 -12.62 0.49 -9.55
N ALA A 263 -12.48 1.07 -8.36
CA ALA A 263 -13.52 1.90 -7.72
C ALA A 263 -12.88 3.05 -6.91
N PRO A 264 -11.97 3.86 -7.50
CA PRO A 264 -11.22 4.88 -6.78
C PRO A 264 -12.13 5.92 -6.12
N GLU A 265 -13.18 6.38 -6.81
CA GLU A 265 -14.13 7.37 -6.29
C GLU A 265 -14.85 6.84 -5.04
N ARG A 266 -15.31 5.59 -5.09
CA ARG A 266 -15.98 4.96 -3.95
C ARG A 266 -15.03 4.78 -2.78
N CYS A 267 -13.82 4.29 -3.03
CA CYS A 267 -12.81 4.12 -1.99
C CYS A 267 -12.47 5.46 -1.32
N VAL A 268 -12.21 6.50 -2.11
CA VAL A 268 -11.87 7.84 -1.61
C VAL A 268 -13.03 8.45 -0.82
N LYS A 269 -14.27 8.27 -1.27
CA LYS A 269 -15.46 8.72 -0.53
C LYS A 269 -15.51 8.09 0.87
N GLU A 270 -15.40 6.77 0.97
CA GLU A 270 -15.41 6.05 2.25
C GLU A 270 -14.29 6.51 3.19
N ILE A 271 -13.09 6.73 2.64
CA ILE A 271 -11.94 7.20 3.43
C ILE A 271 -12.14 8.65 3.90
N LYS A 272 -12.62 9.55 3.03
CA LYS A 272 -12.91 10.95 3.41
C LYS A 272 -14.00 11.03 4.50
N GLU A 273 -14.99 10.15 4.44
CA GLU A 273 -15.99 10.04 5.51
C GLU A 273 -15.36 9.54 6.81
N PHE A 274 -14.46 8.55 6.73
CA PHE A 274 -13.78 8.01 7.91
C PHE A 274 -12.87 9.04 8.59
N VAL A 275 -12.04 9.76 7.87
CA VAL A 275 -11.08 10.73 8.45
C VAL A 275 -11.75 11.96 9.05
N LYS A 276 -13.00 12.25 8.68
CA LYS A 276 -13.80 13.35 9.26
C LYS A 276 -14.53 12.96 10.55
N LEU A 277 -14.56 11.68 10.90
CA LEU A 277 -15.18 11.24 12.15
C LEU A 277 -14.35 11.79 13.33
N PRO A 278 -15.00 12.33 14.38
CA PRO A 278 -14.29 12.68 15.61
C PRO A 278 -13.61 11.42 16.16
N CYS A 279 -12.32 11.49 16.46
CA CYS A 279 -11.63 10.42 17.17
C CYS A 279 -12.31 10.29 18.55
N GLU A 280 -12.99 9.17 18.80
CA GLU A 280 -13.48 8.85 20.15
C GLU A 280 -12.26 8.78 21.08
N GLY A 281 -12.00 9.83 21.84
CA GLY A 281 -10.86 9.90 22.77
C GLY A 281 -10.17 11.28 22.89
N SER A 282 -10.54 12.29 22.09
CA SER A 282 -10.06 13.67 22.30
C SER A 282 -11.01 14.50 23.18
N ALA A 283 -11.40 13.91 24.32
CA ALA A 283 -11.93 14.69 25.43
C ALA A 283 -10.81 14.77 26.47
N LEU A 284 -9.93 15.80 26.35
CA LEU A 284 -9.34 16.52 27.50
C LEU A 284 -8.56 17.72 26.96
#